data_663523da262ac43e25ea6eaf844a9c24
#
_entry.id   663523da262ac43e25ea6eaf844a9c24
#
_cell.length_a   1.000
_cell.length_b   1.000
_cell.length_c   1.000
_cell.angle_alpha   90.00
_cell.angle_beta   90.00
_cell.angle_gamma   90.00
#
_symmetry.space_group_name_H-M   'P 1'
#
loop_
_entity.id
_entity.type
_entity.pdbx_description
1 polymer ?
#
loop_
_entity_poly.entity_id
_entity_poly.type
_entity_poly.pdbx_seq_one_letter_code
_entity_poly.pdbx_strand_id
1 'polypeptide(L)'
;MKLRVLGCSGGIGADLSTTSLLVDDDILIDGGTGVTELSLEEMAKIRHIFVTHSHLDHIAGIPMLIDSVFEQITAPVVLHARQETIQVLKDHIFNWQVWPDFSQLPSAENPVLRFQVMSPGQQIGVDNRSIEMIAVNHVVPAAGYRVQNGVGCFAFSGDTTSNDAFWEAL
;
A
#
# COMPACT_ATOMS: atom_id res chain seq x y z
N MET A 1 9.45 5.08 -15.22
CA MET A 1 8.85 4.35 -14.08
C MET A 1 9.76 3.18 -13.75
N LYS A 2 10.16 3.04 -12.49
CA LYS A 2 11.00 1.97 -11.96
C LYS A 2 10.18 1.14 -10.96
N LEU A 3 10.25 -0.18 -11.04
CA LEU A 3 9.64 -1.08 -10.07
C LEU A 3 10.76 -1.80 -9.31
N ARG A 4 10.70 -1.79 -7.97
CA ARG A 4 11.58 -2.55 -7.08
C ARG A 4 10.72 -3.47 -6.21
N VAL A 5 10.96 -4.76 -6.30
CA VAL A 5 10.33 -5.76 -5.43
C VAL A 5 11.13 -5.80 -4.13
N LEU A 6 10.52 -5.39 -3.02
CA LEU A 6 11.12 -5.38 -1.68
C LEU A 6 10.83 -6.69 -0.95
N GLY A 7 9.69 -7.30 -1.23
CA GLY A 7 9.25 -8.58 -0.72
C GLY A 7 8.18 -9.17 -1.61
N CYS A 8 8.16 -10.49 -1.75
CA CYS A 8 7.19 -11.21 -2.60
C CYS A 8 6.87 -12.62 -2.06
N SER A 9 7.07 -12.84 -0.76
CA SER A 9 6.76 -14.11 -0.12
C SER A 9 5.49 -14.01 0.71
N GLY A 10 4.72 -15.09 0.83
CA GLY A 10 3.57 -15.19 1.76
C GLY A 10 3.98 -15.41 3.22
N GLY A 11 5.28 -15.39 3.53
CA GLY A 11 5.79 -15.59 4.89
C GLY A 11 7.19 -15.04 5.08
N ILE A 12 7.70 -15.17 6.30
CA ILE A 12 9.04 -14.71 6.69
C ILE A 12 9.92 -15.89 7.03
N GLY A 13 11.23 -15.73 6.85
CA GLY A 13 12.25 -16.71 7.25
C GLY A 13 13.47 -16.63 6.34
N ALA A 14 14.65 -16.79 6.90
CA ALA A 14 15.90 -16.55 6.18
C ALA A 14 15.88 -15.21 5.44
N ASP A 15 15.99 -15.20 4.13
CA ASP A 15 15.98 -13.98 3.30
C ASP A 15 14.60 -13.69 2.69
N LEU A 16 13.51 -14.26 3.27
CA LEU A 16 12.14 -14.07 2.77
C LEU A 16 11.48 -12.88 3.47
N SER A 17 10.96 -11.95 2.67
CA SER A 17 10.16 -10.81 3.12
C SER A 17 8.80 -10.83 2.43
N THR A 18 7.77 -10.43 3.19
CA THR A 18 6.40 -10.43 2.67
C THR A 18 6.13 -9.23 1.75
N THR A 19 5.03 -9.30 1.04
CA THR A 19 4.72 -8.50 -0.15
C THR A 19 4.88 -6.99 0.07
N SER A 20 5.75 -6.39 -0.73
CA SER A 20 5.94 -4.94 -0.77
C SER A 20 6.64 -4.54 -2.07
N LEU A 21 6.04 -3.66 -2.85
CA LEU A 21 6.56 -3.19 -4.12
C LEU A 21 6.74 -1.67 -4.08
N LEU A 22 7.94 -1.19 -4.43
CA LEU A 22 8.21 0.24 -4.55
C LEU A 22 8.18 0.67 -6.02
N VAL A 23 7.33 1.63 -6.33
CA VAL A 23 7.26 2.27 -7.65
C VAL A 23 7.92 3.63 -7.56
N ASP A 24 8.93 3.83 -8.38
CA ASP A 24 9.86 4.96 -8.32
C ASP A 24 10.42 5.11 -6.89
N ASP A 25 10.17 6.22 -6.19
CA ASP A 25 10.70 6.46 -4.85
C ASP A 25 9.59 6.78 -3.82
N ASP A 26 8.33 6.88 -4.26
CA ASP A 26 7.28 7.53 -3.47
C ASP A 26 5.96 6.75 -3.36
N ILE A 27 5.79 5.67 -4.14
CA ILE A 27 4.60 4.84 -4.11
C ILE A 27 4.95 3.43 -3.64
N LEU A 28 4.26 2.94 -2.61
CA LEU A 28 4.25 1.53 -2.24
C LEU A 28 2.96 0.86 -2.73
N ILE A 29 3.07 -0.36 -3.25
CA ILE A 29 1.96 -1.29 -3.38
C ILE A 29 2.20 -2.40 -2.37
N ASP A 30 1.29 -2.51 -1.40
CA ASP A 30 1.40 -3.25 -0.16
C ASP A 30 2.61 -2.85 0.71
N GLY A 31 2.51 -3.12 1.98
CA GLY A 31 3.54 -2.83 2.97
C GLY A 31 3.68 -3.97 3.97
N GLY A 32 4.02 -5.15 3.47
CA GLY A 32 4.44 -6.27 4.29
C GLY A 32 5.82 -6.04 4.89
N THR A 33 6.48 -7.11 5.34
CA THR A 33 7.82 -6.99 5.94
C THR A 33 8.90 -6.54 4.96
N GLY A 34 8.63 -6.62 3.64
CA GLY A 34 9.55 -6.11 2.61
C GLY A 34 9.93 -4.64 2.77
N VAL A 35 9.13 -3.82 3.47
CA VAL A 35 9.47 -2.42 3.75
C VAL A 35 10.77 -2.27 4.54
N THR A 36 11.23 -3.31 5.25
CA THR A 36 12.51 -3.29 5.99
C THR A 36 13.74 -3.23 5.09
N GLU A 37 13.59 -3.46 3.79
CA GLU A 37 14.63 -3.28 2.78
C GLU A 37 14.89 -1.80 2.43
N LEU A 38 14.02 -0.89 2.92
CA LEU A 38 14.16 0.54 2.72
C LEU A 38 15.02 1.18 3.82
N SER A 39 15.90 2.08 3.44
CA SER A 39 16.54 2.99 4.40
C SER A 39 15.51 4.00 4.94
N LEU A 40 15.81 4.63 6.09
CA LEU A 40 14.95 5.70 6.65
C LEU A 40 14.75 6.85 5.65
N GLU A 41 15.78 7.18 4.87
CA GLU A 41 15.69 8.22 3.84
C GLU A 41 14.72 7.82 2.70
N GLU A 42 14.71 6.55 2.32
CA GLU A 42 13.76 6.02 1.33
C GLU A 42 12.34 5.97 1.90
N MET A 43 12.17 5.49 3.14
CA MET A 43 10.87 5.47 3.82
C MET A 43 10.27 6.88 3.93
N ALA A 44 11.09 7.90 4.24
CA ALA A 44 10.63 9.28 4.34
C ALA A 44 10.16 9.90 3.01
N LYS A 45 10.48 9.28 1.86
CA LYS A 45 10.01 9.72 0.54
C LYS A 45 8.62 9.14 0.18
N ILE A 46 8.15 8.12 0.88
CA ILE A 46 6.85 7.51 0.58
C ILE A 46 5.73 8.52 0.80
N ARG A 47 4.89 8.69 -0.22
CA ARG A 47 3.73 9.59 -0.22
C ARG A 47 2.41 8.86 -0.41
N HIS A 48 2.44 7.73 -1.09
CA HIS A 48 1.25 6.94 -1.39
C HIS A 48 1.50 5.46 -1.09
N ILE A 49 0.53 4.83 -0.42
CA ILE A 49 0.51 3.39 -0.19
C ILE A 49 -0.79 2.86 -0.75
N PHE A 50 -0.72 1.92 -1.68
CA PHE A 50 -1.88 1.24 -2.27
C PHE A 50 -1.95 -0.17 -1.72
N VAL A 51 -2.98 -0.46 -0.92
CA VAL A 51 -3.12 -1.77 -0.25
C VAL A 51 -4.09 -2.64 -1.03
N THR A 52 -3.64 -3.84 -1.39
CA THR A 52 -4.46 -4.82 -2.12
C THR A 52 -5.56 -5.41 -1.24
N HIS A 53 -5.22 -5.82 -0.02
CA HIS A 53 -6.15 -6.38 0.95
C HIS A 53 -5.55 -6.38 2.37
N SER A 54 -6.32 -6.84 3.36
CA SER A 54 -6.02 -6.65 4.78
C SER A 54 -5.22 -7.78 5.45
N HIS A 55 -4.69 -8.77 4.72
CA HIS A 55 -3.84 -9.79 5.34
C HIS A 55 -2.50 -9.21 5.83
N LEU A 56 -1.99 -9.76 6.95
CA LEU A 56 -0.81 -9.20 7.62
C LEU A 56 0.45 -9.18 6.75
N ASP A 57 0.64 -10.16 5.90
CA ASP A 57 1.76 -10.23 4.97
C ASP A 57 1.76 -9.11 3.90
N HIS A 58 0.65 -8.35 3.82
CA HIS A 58 0.51 -7.17 2.95
C HIS A 58 0.51 -5.84 3.72
N ILE A 59 0.29 -5.85 5.05
CA ILE A 59 0.09 -4.60 5.81
C ILE A 59 0.98 -4.46 7.05
N ALA A 60 1.63 -5.54 7.53
CA ALA A 60 2.31 -5.55 8.83
C ALA A 60 3.42 -4.50 8.97
N GLY A 61 4.08 -4.14 7.88
CA GLY A 61 5.15 -3.14 7.86
C GLY A 61 4.67 -1.69 7.84
N ILE A 62 3.42 -1.42 7.45
CA ILE A 62 2.92 -0.04 7.28
C ILE A 62 2.98 0.77 8.58
N PRO A 63 2.48 0.27 9.72
CA PRO A 63 2.55 1.03 10.98
C PRO A 63 3.98 1.38 11.38
N MET A 64 4.89 0.41 11.29
CA MET A 64 6.29 0.57 11.65
C MET A 64 7.02 1.52 10.69
N LEU A 65 6.72 1.47 9.39
CA LEU A 65 7.28 2.39 8.40
C LEU A 65 6.93 3.84 8.76
N ILE A 66 5.64 4.13 8.99
CA ILE A 66 5.16 5.49 9.32
C ILE A 66 5.77 5.96 10.65
N ASP A 67 5.83 5.10 11.66
CA ASP A 67 6.42 5.42 12.96
C ASP A 67 7.92 5.75 12.85
N SER A 68 8.65 4.94 12.09
CA SER A 68 10.11 5.10 11.89
C SER A 68 10.49 6.47 11.31
N VAL A 69 9.62 7.08 10.51
CA VAL A 69 9.88 8.37 9.85
C VAL A 69 8.91 9.47 10.26
N PHE A 70 8.17 9.29 11.35
CA PHE A 70 7.13 10.20 11.83
C PHE A 70 7.59 11.67 11.83
N GLU A 71 8.73 11.96 12.43
CA GLU A 71 9.30 13.31 12.51
C GLU A 71 9.82 13.86 11.17
N GLN A 72 9.95 13.01 10.16
CA GLN A 72 10.45 13.37 8.82
C GLN A 72 9.32 13.57 7.82
N ILE A 73 8.08 13.18 8.16
CA ILE A 73 6.91 13.31 7.30
C ILE A 73 6.53 14.79 7.22
N THR A 74 6.71 15.39 6.07
CA THR A 74 6.39 16.81 5.81
C THR A 74 5.01 17.03 5.18
N ALA A 75 4.40 15.98 4.65
CA ALA A 75 3.05 15.95 4.12
C ALA A 75 2.45 14.56 4.37
N PRO A 76 1.14 14.45 4.60
CA PRO A 76 0.50 13.17 4.90
C PRO A 76 0.82 12.08 3.88
N VAL A 77 1.16 10.88 4.36
CA VAL A 77 1.13 9.67 3.55
C VAL A 77 -0.33 9.32 3.28
N VAL A 78 -0.70 9.09 2.03
CA VAL A 78 -2.08 8.73 1.66
C VAL A 78 -2.16 7.21 1.42
N LEU A 79 -2.93 6.51 2.23
CA LEU A 79 -3.19 5.08 2.09
C LEU A 79 -4.50 4.88 1.31
N HIS A 80 -4.36 4.29 0.15
CA HIS A 80 -5.43 3.99 -0.80
C HIS A 80 -5.81 2.52 -0.70
N ALA A 81 -7.07 2.21 -0.47
CA ALA A 81 -7.57 0.84 -0.44
C ALA A 81 -9.10 0.81 -0.62
N ARG A 82 -9.64 -0.40 -0.71
CA ARG A 82 -11.08 -0.60 -0.59
C ARG A 82 -11.57 -0.17 0.79
N GLN A 83 -12.84 0.22 0.89
CA GLN A 83 -13.47 0.64 2.15
C GLN A 83 -13.31 -0.42 3.25
N GLU A 84 -13.51 -1.69 2.90
CA GLU A 84 -13.43 -2.81 3.84
C GLU A 84 -12.01 -2.99 4.39
N THR A 85 -10.99 -2.84 3.56
CA THR A 85 -9.58 -2.89 3.97
C THR A 85 -9.24 -1.73 4.92
N ILE A 86 -9.69 -0.52 4.59
CA ILE A 86 -9.49 0.65 5.47
C ILE A 86 -10.18 0.44 6.82
N GLN A 87 -11.38 -0.15 6.82
CA GLN A 87 -12.09 -0.43 8.07
C GLN A 87 -11.32 -1.41 8.96
N VAL A 88 -10.77 -2.49 8.38
CA VAL A 88 -9.91 -3.44 9.12
C VAL A 88 -8.67 -2.74 9.69
N LEU A 89 -8.00 -1.89 8.91
CA LEU A 89 -6.83 -1.14 9.39
C LEU A 89 -7.17 -0.23 10.58
N LYS A 90 -8.31 0.46 10.55
CA LYS A 90 -8.77 1.33 11.64
C LYS A 90 -9.19 0.54 12.88
N ASP A 91 -9.92 -0.55 12.70
CA ASP A 91 -10.47 -1.31 13.83
C ASP A 91 -9.40 -2.17 14.53
N HIS A 92 -8.40 -2.66 13.80
CA HIS A 92 -7.49 -3.67 14.30
C HIS A 92 -6.02 -3.27 14.32
N ILE A 93 -5.60 -2.23 13.64
CA ILE A 93 -4.21 -1.77 13.59
C ILE A 93 -4.08 -0.38 14.21
N PHE A 94 -4.62 0.66 13.57
CA PHE A 94 -4.52 2.06 13.98
C PHE A 94 -5.61 2.42 14.98
N ASN A 95 -5.64 1.76 16.14
CA ASN A 95 -6.76 1.78 17.09
C ASN A 95 -6.35 2.16 18.52
N TRP A 96 -5.16 2.72 18.72
CA TRP A 96 -4.57 3.09 20.00
C TRP A 96 -4.23 1.91 20.95
N GLN A 97 -4.63 0.68 20.59
CA GLN A 97 -4.36 -0.52 21.39
C GLN A 97 -3.23 -1.35 20.76
N VAL A 98 -3.28 -1.55 19.44
CA VAL A 98 -2.23 -2.26 18.70
C VAL A 98 -1.17 -1.28 18.22
N TRP A 99 -1.60 -0.15 17.61
CA TRP A 99 -0.73 0.90 17.13
C TRP A 99 -1.41 2.28 17.26
N PRO A 100 -0.62 3.39 17.43
CA PRO A 100 -1.19 4.74 17.42
C PRO A 100 -2.01 5.02 16.16
N ASP A 101 -3.10 5.76 16.31
CA ASP A 101 -3.89 6.22 15.16
C ASP A 101 -3.22 7.43 14.51
N PHE A 102 -2.39 7.18 13.52
CA PHE A 102 -1.67 8.21 12.78
C PHE A 102 -2.58 9.10 11.92
N SER A 103 -3.85 8.75 11.77
CA SER A 103 -4.83 9.65 11.16
C SER A 103 -5.32 10.75 12.13
N GLN A 104 -4.85 10.69 13.38
CA GLN A 104 -5.12 11.69 14.42
C GLN A 104 -3.85 12.40 14.91
N LEU A 105 -2.67 12.00 14.44
CA LEU A 105 -1.38 12.51 14.89
C LEU A 105 -0.65 13.27 13.77
N PRO A 106 0.05 14.38 14.11
CA PRO A 106 0.10 15.06 15.42
C PRO A 106 -1.21 15.74 15.78
N SER A 107 -2.11 15.98 14.83
CA SER A 107 -3.50 16.42 15.07
C SER A 107 -4.42 15.91 13.95
N ALA A 108 -5.73 15.87 14.21
CA ALA A 108 -6.71 15.42 13.23
C ALA A 108 -6.80 16.34 11.99
N GLU A 109 -6.46 17.63 12.14
CA GLU A 109 -6.45 18.62 11.05
C GLU A 109 -5.24 18.43 10.14
N ASN A 110 -4.11 18.01 10.72
CA ASN A 110 -2.85 17.82 10.00
C ASN A 110 -2.19 16.47 10.35
N PRO A 111 -2.82 15.35 10.01
CA PRO A 111 -2.30 14.02 10.34
C PRO A 111 -1.15 13.61 9.43
N VAL A 112 -0.30 12.67 9.89
CA VAL A 112 0.75 12.07 9.06
C VAL A 112 0.24 10.96 8.14
N LEU A 113 -0.96 10.42 8.43
CA LEU A 113 -1.62 9.39 7.60
C LEU A 113 -3.02 9.84 7.22
N ARG A 114 -3.39 9.68 5.95
CA ARG A 114 -4.77 9.84 5.47
C ARG A 114 -5.23 8.59 4.75
N PHE A 115 -6.48 8.22 4.98
CA PHE A 115 -7.12 7.11 4.27
C PHE A 115 -7.93 7.65 3.09
N GLN A 116 -7.73 7.04 1.93
CA GLN A 116 -8.44 7.35 0.68
C GLN A 116 -9.12 6.10 0.17
N VAL A 117 -10.44 6.06 0.21
CA VAL A 117 -11.22 4.95 -0.33
C VAL A 117 -11.10 4.93 -1.86
N MET A 118 -10.85 3.74 -2.39
CA MET A 118 -10.94 3.45 -3.83
C MET A 118 -11.93 2.32 -4.10
N SER A 119 -12.51 2.35 -5.30
CA SER A 119 -13.38 1.30 -5.83
C SER A 119 -12.79 0.71 -7.11
N PRO A 120 -13.08 -0.57 -7.42
CA PRO A 120 -12.67 -1.17 -8.69
C PRO A 120 -13.11 -0.31 -9.89
N GLY A 121 -12.21 -0.16 -10.87
CA GLY A 121 -12.36 0.72 -12.02
C GLY A 121 -12.00 2.19 -11.78
N GLN A 122 -11.78 2.59 -10.52
CA GLN A 122 -11.34 3.94 -10.22
C GLN A 122 -9.86 4.11 -10.53
N GLN A 123 -9.53 5.27 -11.12
CA GLN A 123 -8.15 5.69 -11.39
C GLN A 123 -7.79 6.91 -10.55
N ILE A 124 -6.57 6.94 -10.07
CA ILE A 124 -5.98 8.09 -9.36
C ILE A 124 -4.70 8.51 -10.09
N GLY A 125 -4.60 9.80 -10.37
CA GLY A 125 -3.36 10.42 -10.88
C GLY A 125 -2.42 10.75 -9.74
N VAL A 126 -1.15 10.32 -9.84
CA VAL A 126 -0.06 10.70 -8.96
C VAL A 126 1.07 11.19 -9.86
N ASP A 127 1.28 12.49 -9.90
CA ASP A 127 2.20 13.16 -10.82
C ASP A 127 1.93 12.76 -12.29
N ASN A 128 2.90 12.10 -12.93
CA ASN A 128 2.79 11.61 -14.30
C ASN A 128 2.36 10.14 -14.40
N ARG A 129 1.90 9.56 -13.29
CA ARG A 129 1.45 8.15 -13.21
C ARG A 129 -0.06 8.10 -12.99
N SER A 130 -0.70 7.10 -13.55
CA SER A 130 -2.10 6.74 -13.28
C SER A 130 -2.14 5.37 -12.63
N ILE A 131 -2.82 5.26 -11.50
CA ILE A 131 -3.01 4.04 -10.75
C ILE A 131 -4.49 3.66 -10.77
N GLU A 132 -4.81 2.51 -11.35
CA GLU A 132 -6.16 1.97 -11.42
C GLU A 132 -6.32 0.79 -10.48
N MET A 133 -7.41 0.78 -9.72
CA MET A 133 -7.81 -0.36 -8.91
C MET A 133 -8.63 -1.34 -9.76
N ILE A 134 -8.24 -2.61 -9.75
CA ILE A 134 -8.92 -3.70 -10.48
C ILE A 134 -9.47 -4.70 -9.46
N ALA A 135 -10.70 -5.17 -9.65
CA ALA A 135 -11.28 -6.21 -8.80
C ALA A 135 -10.55 -7.54 -8.97
N VAL A 136 -10.33 -8.25 -7.85
CA VAL A 136 -9.74 -9.58 -7.85
C VAL A 136 -10.53 -10.54 -6.95
N ASN A 137 -10.30 -11.84 -7.10
CA ASN A 137 -11.02 -12.89 -6.39
C ASN A 137 -10.16 -13.46 -5.27
N HIS A 138 -10.48 -13.10 -4.03
CA HIS A 138 -9.79 -13.60 -2.84
C HIS A 138 -10.77 -13.89 -1.71
N VAL A 139 -10.32 -14.52 -0.61
CA VAL A 139 -11.15 -14.88 0.56
C VAL A 139 -11.62 -13.68 1.37
N VAL A 140 -10.97 -12.53 1.20
CA VAL A 140 -11.38 -11.23 1.75
C VAL A 140 -11.54 -10.22 0.61
N PRO A 141 -12.24 -9.08 0.82
CA PRO A 141 -12.30 -8.01 -0.16
C PRO A 141 -10.90 -7.56 -0.59
N ALA A 142 -10.55 -7.78 -1.85
CA ALA A 142 -9.22 -7.54 -2.37
C ALA A 142 -9.26 -6.76 -3.71
N ALA A 143 -8.13 -6.20 -4.08
CA ALA A 143 -7.92 -5.49 -5.33
C ALA A 143 -6.51 -5.75 -5.88
N GLY A 144 -6.38 -5.69 -7.19
CA GLY A 144 -5.09 -5.49 -7.86
C GLY A 144 -4.94 -4.05 -8.30
N TYR A 145 -3.75 -3.69 -8.76
CA TYR A 145 -3.44 -2.35 -9.25
C TYR A 145 -2.73 -2.40 -10.59
N ARG A 146 -3.19 -1.57 -11.53
CA ARG A 146 -2.46 -1.27 -12.75
C ARG A 146 -1.84 0.12 -12.61
N VAL A 147 -0.54 0.21 -12.82
CA VAL A 147 0.21 1.46 -12.77
C VAL A 147 0.79 1.74 -14.14
N GLN A 148 0.52 2.91 -14.67
CA GLN A 148 0.99 3.32 -15.98
C GLN A 148 1.48 4.76 -16.00
N ASN A 149 2.39 5.04 -16.92
CA ASN A 149 2.79 6.39 -17.32
C ASN A 149 2.96 6.44 -18.85
N GLY A 150 3.40 7.56 -19.40
CA GLY A 150 3.58 7.72 -20.86
C GLY A 150 4.60 6.76 -21.50
N VAL A 151 5.34 5.95 -20.74
CA VAL A 151 6.44 5.12 -21.23
C VAL A 151 6.22 3.64 -20.95
N GLY A 152 5.51 3.27 -19.88
CA GLY A 152 5.34 1.87 -19.48
C GLY A 152 4.13 1.64 -18.59
N CYS A 153 3.78 0.38 -18.48
CA CYS A 153 2.68 -0.11 -17.65
C CYS A 153 3.11 -1.41 -16.96
N PHE A 154 2.67 -1.61 -15.73
CA PHE A 154 2.65 -2.92 -15.09
C PHE A 154 1.36 -3.10 -14.29
N ALA A 155 1.04 -4.35 -13.98
CA ALA A 155 -0.04 -4.65 -13.07
C ALA A 155 0.40 -5.66 -12.03
N PHE A 156 -0.16 -5.53 -10.84
CA PHE A 156 0.02 -6.43 -9.71
C PHE A 156 -1.35 -6.87 -9.21
N SER A 157 -1.62 -8.16 -9.25
CA SER A 157 -2.93 -8.71 -8.86
C SER A 157 -3.14 -8.72 -7.35
N GLY A 158 -2.07 -8.64 -6.56
CA GLY A 158 -2.15 -9.12 -5.18
C GLY A 158 -2.52 -10.61 -5.16
N ASP A 159 -3.10 -11.05 -4.06
CA ASP A 159 -3.60 -12.41 -3.91
C ASP A 159 -4.93 -12.58 -4.65
N THR A 160 -4.96 -13.52 -5.56
CA THR A 160 -6.16 -13.83 -6.35
C THR A 160 -6.22 -15.30 -6.73
N THR A 161 -7.42 -15.84 -6.82
CA THR A 161 -7.68 -17.08 -7.58
C THR A 161 -7.82 -16.74 -9.06
N SER A 162 -8.26 -17.68 -9.90
CA SER A 162 -8.51 -17.43 -11.32
C SER A 162 -9.40 -16.20 -11.53
N ASN A 163 -8.96 -15.28 -12.39
CA ASN A 163 -9.66 -14.01 -12.59
C ASN A 163 -9.45 -13.50 -14.02
N ASP A 164 -10.30 -13.93 -14.94
CA ASP A 164 -10.24 -13.53 -16.34
C ASP A 164 -10.45 -12.02 -16.50
N ALA A 165 -11.33 -11.42 -15.68
CA ALA A 165 -11.60 -9.99 -15.73
C ALA A 165 -10.37 -9.14 -15.37
N PHE A 166 -9.45 -9.64 -14.53
CA PHE A 166 -8.19 -8.96 -14.26
C PHE A 166 -7.31 -8.92 -15.53
N TRP A 167 -7.23 -10.04 -16.26
CA TRP A 167 -6.45 -10.11 -17.49
C TRP A 167 -7.04 -9.28 -18.63
N GLU A 168 -8.38 -9.22 -18.71
CA GLU A 168 -9.09 -8.38 -19.69
C GLU A 168 -8.89 -6.88 -19.44
N ALA A 169 -8.60 -6.47 -18.19
CA ALA A 169 -8.36 -5.08 -17.82
C ALA A 169 -6.92 -4.61 -18.12
N LEU A 170 -6.01 -5.49 -18.57
CA LEU A 170 -4.62 -5.16 -18.87
C LEU A 170 -4.40 -4.81 -20.33
#